data_ee6017dff759cbadcabacf6183a3a231
#
_entry.id   ee6017dff759cbadcabacf6183a3a231
#
_cell.length_a   1.000
_cell.length_b   1.000
_cell.length_c   1.000
_cell.angle_alpha   90.00
_cell.angle_beta   90.00
_cell.angle_gamma   90.00
#
_symmetry.space_group_name_H-M   'P 1'
#
loop_
_entity.id
_entity.type
_entity.pdbx_description
1 polymer ?
#
loop_
_entity_poly.entity_id
_entity_poly.type
_entity_poly.pdbx_seq_one_letter_code
_entity_poly.pdbx_strand_id
1 'polypeptide(L)' 'MRSYKAAPEVLSAWMDERKLTAAELSRQTGIDAGILRKIMTGRETAVSTRNLMTLARYFGLSMQELIDAFSGQ' A
#
# COMPACT_ATOMS: atom_id res chain seq x y z
N MET A 1 8.11 12.80 -10.43
CA MET A 1 6.94 11.99 -10.05
C MET A 1 6.66 12.19 -8.57
N ARG A 2 5.40 12.39 -8.23
CA ARG A 2 5.03 12.55 -6.82
C ARG A 2 5.08 11.25 -6.07
N SER A 3 5.44 11.32 -4.79
CA SER A 3 5.34 10.18 -3.90
C SER A 3 4.59 10.60 -2.64
N TYR A 4 4.03 9.62 -1.95
CA TYR A 4 3.21 9.84 -0.77
C TYR A 4 3.76 9.02 0.39
N LYS A 5 3.57 9.53 1.59
CA LYS A 5 4.04 8.84 2.78
C LYS A 5 3.28 7.51 2.95
N ALA A 6 4.03 6.46 3.21
CA ALA A 6 3.44 5.16 3.50
C ALA A 6 3.20 5.00 5.00
N ALA A 7 2.19 4.21 5.34
CA ALA A 7 1.90 3.84 6.72
C ALA A 7 1.96 2.32 6.83
N PRO A 8 3.09 1.77 7.28
CA PRO A 8 3.28 0.32 7.35
C PRO A 8 2.16 -0.40 8.11
N GLU A 9 1.77 0.14 9.25
CA GLU A 9 0.74 -0.48 10.09
C GLU A 9 -0.63 -0.50 9.42
N VAL A 10 -0.95 0.51 8.59
CA VAL A 10 -2.22 0.55 7.87
C VAL A 10 -2.25 -0.53 6.80
N LEU A 11 -1.20 -0.61 5.99
CA LEU A 11 -1.14 -1.61 4.93
C LEU A 11 -1.14 -3.02 5.52
N SER A 12 -0.36 -3.25 6.56
CA SER A 12 -0.29 -4.56 7.23
C SER A 12 -1.65 -4.96 7.79
N ALA A 13 -2.37 -4.03 8.42
CA ALA A 13 -3.70 -4.30 8.96
C ALA A 13 -4.68 -4.69 7.86
N TRP A 14 -4.67 -3.97 6.74
CA TRP A 14 -5.58 -4.28 5.63
C TRP A 14 -5.26 -5.64 5.01
N MET A 15 -3.98 -5.98 4.91
CA MET A 15 -3.57 -7.29 4.41
C MET A 15 -3.98 -8.40 5.37
N ASP A 16 -3.80 -8.18 6.67
CA ASP A 16 -4.19 -9.15 7.69
C ASP A 16 -5.70 -9.41 7.67
N GLU A 17 -6.50 -8.36 7.52
CA GLU A 17 -7.95 -8.49 7.43
C GLU A 17 -8.36 -9.39 6.27
N ARG A 18 -7.61 -9.36 5.18
CA ARG A 18 -7.89 -10.13 3.98
C ARG A 18 -7.07 -11.41 3.90
N LYS A 19 -6.25 -11.67 4.91
CA LYS A 19 -5.35 -12.83 4.96
C LYS A 19 -4.45 -12.91 3.73
N LEU A 20 -3.91 -11.76 3.34
CA LEU A 20 -3.03 -11.64 2.17
C LEU A 20 -1.58 -11.61 2.59
N THR A 21 -0.75 -12.34 1.85
CA THR A 21 0.70 -12.21 1.93
C THR A 21 1.17 -11.15 0.93
N ALA A 22 2.40 -10.67 1.09
CA ALA A 22 3.00 -9.74 0.12
C ALA A 22 3.05 -10.37 -1.26
N ALA A 23 3.34 -11.67 -1.35
CA ALA A 23 3.38 -12.37 -2.63
C ALA A 23 2.01 -12.39 -3.30
N GLU A 24 0.95 -12.62 -2.55
CA GLU A 24 -0.41 -12.63 -3.09
C GLU A 24 -0.83 -11.25 -3.54
N LEU A 25 -0.58 -10.23 -2.72
CA LEU A 25 -0.91 -8.86 -3.09
C LEU A 25 -0.13 -8.43 -4.33
N SER A 26 1.14 -8.84 -4.43
CA SER A 26 1.96 -8.57 -5.59
C SER A 26 1.33 -9.16 -6.86
N ARG A 27 0.89 -10.41 -6.80
CA ARG A 27 0.27 -11.05 -7.96
C ARG A 27 -1.00 -10.34 -8.41
N GLN A 28 -1.78 -9.85 -7.47
CA GLN A 28 -3.06 -9.23 -7.79
C GLN A 28 -2.94 -7.78 -8.22
N THR A 29 -1.91 -7.09 -7.78
CA THR A 29 -1.72 -5.67 -8.07
C THR A 29 -0.67 -5.41 -9.15
N GLY A 30 0.25 -6.34 -9.34
CA GLY A 30 1.40 -6.12 -10.21
C GLY A 30 2.51 -5.32 -9.55
N ILE A 31 2.37 -4.97 -8.28
CA ILE A 31 3.43 -4.27 -7.53
C ILE A 31 4.43 -5.33 -7.05
N ASP A 32 5.72 -5.04 -7.22
CA ASP A 32 6.76 -5.98 -6.80
C ASP A 32 6.64 -6.32 -5.31
N ALA A 33 6.73 -7.61 -4.98
CA ALA A 33 6.61 -8.08 -3.60
C ALA A 33 7.69 -7.49 -2.70
N GLY A 34 8.89 -7.26 -3.24
CA GLY A 34 9.96 -6.63 -2.48
C GLY A 34 9.60 -5.21 -2.07
N ILE A 35 8.95 -4.47 -2.95
CA ILE A 35 8.47 -3.11 -2.64
C ILE A 35 7.40 -3.17 -1.54
N LEU A 36 6.45 -4.10 -1.66
CA LEU A 36 5.41 -4.25 -0.65
C LEU A 36 6.00 -4.58 0.72
N ARG A 37 6.98 -5.49 0.76
CA ARG A 37 7.65 -5.85 2.02
C ARG A 37 8.38 -4.66 2.63
N LYS A 38 9.02 -3.82 1.81
CA LYS A 38 9.70 -2.62 2.30
C LYS A 38 8.70 -1.64 2.92
N ILE A 39 7.53 -1.50 2.30
CA ILE A 39 6.47 -0.64 2.86
C ILE A 39 5.99 -1.23 4.20
N MET A 40 5.73 -2.53 4.23
CA MET A 40 5.23 -3.20 5.42
C MET A 40 6.18 -3.15 6.61
N THR A 41 7.48 -3.15 6.34
CA THR A 41 8.51 -3.11 7.39
C THR A 41 9.00 -1.71 7.71
N GLY A 42 8.46 -0.70 7.05
CA GLY A 42 8.87 0.68 7.26
C GLY A 42 10.18 1.07 6.61
N ARG A 43 10.77 0.20 5.82
CA ARG A 43 12.01 0.51 5.09
C ARG A 43 11.77 1.48 3.95
N GLU A 44 10.60 1.41 3.34
CA GLU A 44 10.18 2.34 2.30
C GLU A 44 9.12 3.24 2.89
N THR A 45 9.41 4.53 2.96
CA THR A 45 8.52 5.50 3.57
C THR A 45 7.72 6.29 2.54
N ALA A 46 7.93 6.03 1.26
CA ALA A 46 7.24 6.74 0.19
C ALA A 46 6.64 5.75 -0.80
N VAL A 47 5.43 6.05 -1.26
CA VAL A 47 4.74 5.26 -2.27
C VAL A 47 4.55 6.15 -3.48
N SER A 48 4.96 5.68 -4.67
CA SER A 48 4.76 6.45 -5.89
C SER A 48 3.27 6.61 -6.18
N THR A 49 2.92 7.65 -6.93
CA THR A 49 1.54 7.89 -7.35
C THR A 49 0.96 6.66 -8.04
N ARG A 50 1.73 6.03 -8.91
CA ARG A 50 1.30 4.84 -9.64
C ARG A 50 0.94 3.70 -8.70
N ASN A 51 1.80 3.39 -7.74
CA ASN A 51 1.55 2.31 -6.80
C ASN A 51 0.40 2.66 -5.86
N LEU A 52 0.30 3.93 -5.47
CA LEU A 52 -0.80 4.38 -4.63
C LEU A 52 -2.14 4.20 -5.32
N MET A 53 -2.23 4.56 -6.62
CA MET A 53 -3.44 4.35 -7.40
C MET A 53 -3.82 2.88 -7.49
N THR A 54 -2.83 2.03 -7.69
CA THR A 54 -3.07 0.59 -7.79
C THR A 54 -3.59 0.03 -6.47
N LEU A 55 -2.99 0.43 -5.36
CA LEU A 55 -3.44 0.00 -4.03
C LEU A 55 -4.85 0.51 -3.72
N ALA A 56 -5.13 1.78 -4.02
CA ALA A 56 -6.45 2.33 -3.79
C ALA A 56 -7.52 1.55 -4.57
N ARG A 57 -7.25 1.28 -5.84
CA ARG A 57 -8.17 0.52 -6.67
C ARG A 57 -8.39 -0.89 -6.13
N TYR A 58 -7.33 -1.54 -5.68
CA TYR A 58 -7.41 -2.89 -5.15
C TYR A 58 -8.26 -2.94 -3.87
N PHE A 59 -8.06 -1.98 -2.97
CA PHE A 59 -8.79 -1.92 -1.70
C PHE A 59 -10.17 -1.23 -1.82
N GLY A 60 -10.54 -0.79 -3.02
CA GLY A 60 -11.84 -0.16 -3.24
C GLY A 60 -11.95 1.24 -2.66
N LEU A 61 -10.84 1.95 -2.59
CA LEU A 61 -10.78 3.31 -2.04
C LEU A 61 -10.51 4.33 -3.12
N SER A 62 -10.91 5.57 -2.87
CA SER A 62 -10.46 6.68 -3.69
C SER A 62 -9.01 7.00 -3.33
N MET A 63 -8.32 7.72 -4.20
CA MET A 63 -6.96 8.17 -3.92
C MET A 63 -6.90 8.98 -2.62
N GLN A 64 -7.87 9.88 -2.43
CA GLN A 64 -7.90 10.72 -1.25
C GLN A 64 -8.12 9.91 0.01
N GLU A 65 -9.00 8.91 -0.05
CA GLU A 65 -9.24 8.03 1.10
C GLU A 65 -7.96 7.28 1.50
N LEU A 66 -7.21 6.78 0.52
CA LEU A 66 -5.97 6.07 0.80
C LEU A 66 -4.91 7.02 1.36
N ILE A 67 -4.78 8.22 0.77
CA ILE A 67 -3.84 9.22 1.25
C ILE A 67 -4.16 9.60 2.71
N ASP A 68 -5.42 9.80 3.01
CA ASP A 68 -5.86 10.15 4.37
C ASP A 68 -5.56 9.02 5.36
N ALA A 69 -5.81 7.77 4.97
CA ALA A 69 -5.50 6.62 5.81
C ALA A 69 -4.00 6.53 6.10
N PHE A 70 -3.18 6.75 5.09
CA PHE A 70 -1.73 6.67 5.25
C PHE A 70 -1.18 7.85 6.07
N SER A 71 -1.83 8.99 6.03
CA SER A 71 -1.39 10.14 6.82
C SER A 71 -1.89 10.11 8.26
N GLY A 72 -2.71 9.12 8.62
CA GLY A 72 -3.23 8.97 9.97
C GLY A 72 -4.40 9.89 10.29
N GLN A 73 -5.11 10.30 9.27
CA GLN A 73 -6.25 11.22 9.43
C GLN A 73 -7.58 10.53 9.28
#